data_bca24034c467ace8b2740a946179f682
#
_entry.id   bca24034c467ace8b2740a946179f682
#
_cell.length_a   1.000
_cell.length_b   1.000
_cell.length_c   1.000
_cell.angle_alpha   90.00
_cell.angle_beta   90.00
_cell.angle_gamma   90.00
#
_symmetry.space_group_name_H-M   'P 1'
#
loop_
_entity.id
_entity.type
_entity.pdbx_description
1 polymer ?
#
loop_
_entity_poly.entity_id
_entity_poly.type
_entity_poly.pdbx_seq_one_letter_code
_entity_poly.pdbx_strand_id
1 'polypeptide(L)' 'MRATREMPTNIRLTQGEQEALRKKAVEINKELVKRGLQPMKDSELVHTFLEHALNSLEVSASGQVVLRDE' A
#
# COMPACT_ATOMS: atom_id res chain seq x y z
N MET A 1 -27.43 10.31 -5.30
CA MET A 1 -26.83 9.93 -5.39
C MET A 1 -26.08 9.67 -5.51
N ARG A 2 -25.99 9.57 -5.32
CA ARG A 2 -25.21 9.16 -5.30
C ARG A 2 -24.39 8.87 -5.43
N ALA A 3 -24.23 8.88 -5.33
CA ALA A 3 -23.44 8.44 -5.49
C ALA A 3 -22.72 8.12 -5.58
N THR A 4 -22.58 8.01 -5.30
CA THR A 4 -21.78 7.63 -5.25
C THR A 4 -21.07 7.03 -5.78
N ARG A 5 -20.60 7.19 -6.04
CA ARG A 5 -19.90 6.49 -6.47
C ARG A 5 -19.25 5.79 -6.02
N GLU A 6 -19.57 5.06 -6.22
CA GLU A 6 -19.01 4.25 -5.31
C GLU A 6 -17.94 3.50 -5.89
N MET A 7 -16.78 3.51 -5.25
CA MET A 7 -15.65 2.77 -5.72
C MET A 7 -15.82 1.32 -5.42
N PRO A 8 -15.37 0.44 -6.30
CA PRO A 8 -15.38 -0.98 -5.94
C PRO A 8 -14.50 -1.21 -4.74
N THR A 9 -14.92 -2.10 -3.88
CA THR A 9 -14.14 -2.43 -2.72
C THR A 9 -13.05 -3.44 -3.04
N ASN A 10 -13.11 -4.10 -4.20
CA ASN A 10 -12.12 -5.08 -4.60
C ASN A 10 -11.15 -4.49 -5.58
N ILE A 11 -9.89 -4.62 -5.30
CA ILE A 11 -8.84 -4.19 -6.19
C ILE A 11 -8.02 -5.40 -6.57
N ARG A 12 -7.85 -5.63 -7.88
CA ARG A 12 -7.08 -6.75 -8.34
C ARG A 12 -5.63 -6.41 -8.43
N LEU A 13 -4.81 -7.17 -7.75
CA LEU A 13 -3.36 -7.02 -7.84
C LEU A 13 -2.83 -7.99 -8.89
N THR A 14 -1.81 -7.55 -9.62
CA THR A 14 -1.11 -8.47 -10.52
C THR A 14 -0.34 -9.47 -9.68
N GLN A 15 0.08 -10.54 -10.33
CA GLN A 15 0.86 -11.56 -9.66
C GLN A 15 2.16 -10.98 -9.12
N GLY A 16 2.82 -10.14 -9.90
CA GLY A 16 4.05 -9.50 -9.45
C GLY A 16 3.82 -8.62 -8.24
N GLU A 17 2.69 -7.89 -8.23
CA GLU A 17 2.37 -7.05 -7.09
C GLU A 17 2.09 -7.88 -5.84
N GLN A 18 1.41 -9.00 -6.01
CA GLN A 18 1.14 -9.89 -4.89
C GLN A 18 2.42 -10.45 -4.30
N GLU A 19 3.34 -10.84 -5.15
CA GLU A 19 4.62 -11.37 -4.69
C GLU A 19 5.44 -10.31 -3.97
N ALA A 20 5.46 -9.11 -4.52
CA ALA A 20 6.19 -8.01 -3.90
C ALA A 20 5.59 -7.66 -2.55
N LEU A 21 4.27 -7.64 -2.48
CA LEU A 21 3.60 -7.37 -1.22
C LEU A 21 3.95 -8.44 -0.18
N ARG A 22 3.92 -9.69 -0.57
CA ARG A 22 4.21 -10.77 0.35
C ARG A 22 5.64 -10.71 0.86
N LYS A 23 6.58 -10.43 -0.04
CA LYS A 23 7.96 -10.28 0.35
C LYS A 23 8.15 -9.15 1.35
N LYS A 24 7.54 -8.00 1.06
CA LYS A 24 7.64 -6.85 1.95
C LYS A 24 6.97 -7.14 3.28
N ALA A 25 5.86 -7.86 3.26
CA ALA A 25 5.16 -8.21 4.49
C ALA A 25 6.03 -9.07 5.39
N VAL A 26 6.78 -10.00 4.79
CA VAL A 26 7.68 -10.84 5.57
C VAL A 26 8.77 -9.99 6.23
N GLU A 27 9.35 -9.07 5.48
CA GLU A 27 10.38 -8.20 6.03
C GLU A 27 9.87 -7.35 7.18
N ILE A 28 8.71 -6.74 6.96
CA ILE A 28 8.14 -5.84 7.96
C ILE A 28 7.75 -6.62 9.20
N ASN A 29 7.16 -7.79 9.02
CA ASN A 29 6.72 -8.57 10.17
C ASN A 29 7.90 -9.11 10.97
N LYS A 30 8.99 -9.42 10.31
CA LYS A 30 10.20 -9.78 11.04
C LYS A 30 10.65 -8.66 11.94
N GLU A 31 10.63 -7.45 11.43
CA GLU A 31 11.05 -6.29 12.19
C GLU A 31 10.08 -6.01 13.34
N LEU A 32 8.78 -6.13 13.07
CA LEU A 32 7.80 -5.91 14.11
C LEU A 32 7.96 -6.89 15.27
N VAL A 33 8.10 -8.16 14.93
CA VAL A 33 8.26 -9.19 15.96
C VAL A 33 9.53 -8.96 16.75
N LYS A 34 10.60 -8.55 16.07
CA LYS A 34 11.85 -8.26 16.72
C LYS A 34 11.71 -7.17 17.75
N ARG A 35 10.81 -6.23 17.53
CA ARG A 35 10.58 -5.14 18.46
C ARG A 35 9.46 -5.42 19.44
N GLY A 36 8.97 -6.66 19.47
CA GLY A 36 7.91 -7.03 20.39
C GLY A 36 6.54 -6.54 19.99
N LEU A 37 6.36 -6.23 18.70
CA LEU A 37 5.11 -5.72 18.20
C LEU A 37 4.37 -6.81 17.45
N GLN A 38 3.07 -6.61 17.27
CA GLN A 38 2.24 -7.58 16.58
C GLN A 38 2.51 -7.56 15.08
N PRO A 39 2.60 -8.72 14.46
CA PRO A 39 2.70 -8.74 13.00
C PRO A 39 1.42 -8.25 12.35
N MET A 40 1.53 -7.75 11.14
CA MET A 40 0.40 -7.23 10.39
C MET A 40 -0.02 -8.23 9.33
N LYS A 41 -1.33 -8.26 9.06
CA LYS A 41 -1.83 -9.02 7.94
C LYS A 41 -1.51 -8.27 6.65
N ASP A 42 -1.51 -9.00 5.54
CA ASP A 42 -1.23 -8.37 4.25
C ASP A 42 -2.21 -7.23 3.97
N SER A 43 -3.48 -7.43 4.29
CA SER A 43 -4.48 -6.38 4.06
C SER A 43 -4.22 -5.16 4.92
N GLU A 44 -3.79 -5.36 6.15
CA GLU A 44 -3.46 -4.24 7.02
C GLU A 44 -2.27 -3.46 6.49
N LEU A 45 -1.29 -4.18 5.95
CA LEU A 45 -0.14 -3.54 5.37
C LEU A 45 -0.53 -2.68 4.17
N VAL A 46 -1.44 -3.19 3.34
CA VAL A 46 -1.92 -2.43 2.20
C VAL A 46 -2.62 -1.16 2.65
N HIS A 47 -3.47 -1.25 3.66
CA HIS A 47 -4.16 -0.07 4.18
C HIS A 47 -3.18 0.95 4.71
N THR A 48 -2.18 0.49 5.45
CA THR A 48 -1.17 1.40 5.98
C THR A 48 -0.40 2.06 4.85
N PHE A 49 -0.05 1.29 3.83
CA PHE A 49 0.63 1.83 2.67
C PHE A 49 -0.20 2.93 2.01
N LEU A 50 -1.50 2.67 1.81
CA LEU A 50 -2.35 3.65 1.18
C LEU A 50 -2.47 4.92 2.01
N GLU A 51 -2.60 4.78 3.33
CA GLU A 51 -2.69 5.94 4.19
C GLU A 51 -1.48 6.84 4.07
N HIS A 52 -0.31 6.25 3.96
CA HIS A 52 0.92 7.03 3.91
C HIS A 52 1.28 7.47 2.51
N ALA A 53 0.97 6.64 1.52
CA ALA A 53 1.46 6.90 0.17
C ALA A 53 0.56 7.81 -0.64
N LEU A 54 -0.75 7.78 -0.40
CA LEU A 54 -1.66 8.59 -1.20
C LEU A 54 -1.34 10.07 -1.09
N ASN A 55 -0.98 10.52 0.09
CA ASN A 55 -0.64 11.92 0.29
C ASN A 55 0.67 12.31 -0.36
N SER A 56 1.47 11.32 -0.71
CA SER A 56 2.77 11.57 -1.33
C SER A 56 2.74 11.43 -2.84
N LEU A 57 1.58 11.09 -3.41
CA LEU A 57 1.47 10.96 -4.85
C LEU A 57 1.42 12.35 -5.48
N GLU A 58 2.12 12.50 -6.58
CA GLU A 58 2.10 13.75 -7.30
C GLU A 58 2.37 13.48 -8.77
N VAL A 59 2.11 14.47 -9.59
CA VAL A 59 2.36 14.38 -11.02
C VAL A 59 3.69 15.05 -11.31
N SER A 60 4.60 14.30 -11.91
CA SER A 60 5.92 14.83 -12.22
C SER A 60 5.84 15.77 -13.42
N ALA A 61 6.95 16.45 -13.69
CA ALA A 61 7.02 17.38 -14.81
C ALA A 61 6.75 16.69 -16.14
N SER A 62 7.05 15.40 -16.23
CA SER A 62 6.82 14.65 -17.45
C SER A 62 5.40 14.08 -17.53
N GLY A 63 4.57 14.33 -16.54
CA GLY A 63 3.18 13.87 -16.55
C GLY A 63 2.96 12.50 -15.97
N GLN A 64 3.90 11.98 -15.21
CA GLN A 64 3.78 10.68 -14.57
C GLN A 64 3.38 10.83 -13.12
N VAL A 65 2.60 9.87 -12.64
CA VAL A 65 2.25 9.84 -11.23
C VAL A 65 3.36 9.14 -10.47
N VAL A 66 3.95 9.84 -9.52
CA VAL A 66 5.10 9.32 -8.78
C VAL A 66 4.92 9.64 -7.31
N LEU A 67 5.72 8.97 -6.49
CA LEU A 67 5.75 9.27 -5.07
C LEU A 67 6.75 10.40 -4.82
N ARG A 68 6.33 11.35 -3.99
CA ARG A 68 7.21 12.45 -3.63
C ARG A 68 8.36 11.92 -2.80
N ASP A 69 9.54 12.39 -3.12
CA ASP A 69 10.73 12.01 -2.38
C ASP A 69 10.90 12.92 -1.22
N GLU A 70 11.11 12.39 -0.07
CA GLU A 70 11.29 13.24 1.10
C GLU A 70 12.78 13.53 1.31
#